data_881b96ec2011bb4798a926c175027e8e
#
_entry.id   881b96ec2011bb4798a926c175027e8e
#
_cell.length_a   1.000
_cell.length_b   1.000
_cell.length_c   1.000
_cell.angle_alpha   90.00
_cell.angle_beta   90.00
_cell.angle_gamma   90.00
#
_symmetry.space_group_name_H-M   'P 1'
#
loop_
_entity.id
_entity.type
_entity.pdbx_description
1 polymer ?
#
loop_
_entity_poly.entity_id
_entity_poly.type
_entity_poly.pdbx_seq_one_letter_code
_entity_poly.pdbx_strand_id
1 'polypeptide(L)'
;MEQHVAIRPLRAGEFADPREAESDLDDFGPRPGVSDPERCSVDADGRLGVEAGGRLVGMVSWHWRDWGPNAGSRCPMIGIWLYAGSRGVGVGTQAQRLLVDLLFLHTTANRVEAHTDVDNVAEQRALERAGFTLEGVVRGAQWRSGRYRDGRLYSVLRAEWSDRWAASSR
;
A
#
# COMPACT_ATOMS: atom_id res chain seq x y z
N MET A 1 -0.83 -22.23 11.41
CA MET A 1 0.54 -21.70 11.33
C MET A 1 0.48 -20.32 10.70
N GLU A 2 0.92 -19.31 11.40
CA GLU A 2 0.98 -17.96 10.87
C GLU A 2 2.06 -17.93 9.78
N GLN A 3 1.68 -17.57 8.57
CA GLN A 3 2.59 -17.56 7.43
C GLN A 3 3.51 -16.33 7.58
N HIS A 4 4.82 -16.55 7.64
CA HIS A 4 5.78 -15.46 7.69
C HIS A 4 5.67 -14.60 6.44
N VAL A 5 5.41 -13.31 6.62
CA VAL A 5 5.31 -12.31 5.54
C VAL A 5 6.51 -11.37 5.62
N ALA A 6 7.12 -11.09 4.49
CA ALA A 6 8.20 -10.12 4.35
C ALA A 6 7.96 -9.20 3.16
N ILE A 7 8.55 -8.00 3.20
CA ILE A 7 8.68 -7.14 2.03
C ILE A 7 10.16 -7.02 1.66
N ARG A 8 10.48 -7.07 0.38
CA ARG A 8 11.84 -7.04 -0.11
C ARG A 8 11.96 -6.40 -1.50
N PRO A 9 13.15 -5.95 -1.90
CA PRO A 9 13.36 -5.55 -3.29
C PRO A 9 12.94 -6.66 -4.26
N LEU A 10 12.35 -6.26 -5.39
CA LEU A 10 12.04 -7.17 -6.49
C LEU A 10 13.36 -7.59 -7.17
N ARG A 11 13.46 -8.85 -7.56
CA ARG A 11 14.58 -9.34 -8.36
C ARG A 11 14.31 -9.12 -9.85
N ALA A 12 15.37 -9.10 -10.66
CA ALA A 12 15.21 -9.02 -12.11
C ALA A 12 14.28 -10.15 -12.61
N GLY A 13 13.30 -9.79 -13.42
CA GLY A 13 12.31 -10.71 -13.96
C GLY A 13 11.15 -11.09 -13.04
N GLU A 14 11.15 -10.67 -11.76
CA GLU A 14 10.02 -10.91 -10.84
C GLU A 14 8.88 -9.90 -11.02
N PHE A 15 9.08 -8.88 -11.84
CA PHE A 15 8.06 -7.89 -12.10
C PHE A 15 6.94 -8.49 -12.94
N ALA A 16 5.86 -8.89 -12.29
CA ALA A 16 4.58 -9.09 -12.95
C ALA A 16 3.84 -7.75 -12.94
N ASP A 17 3.78 -7.10 -14.08
CA ASP A 17 2.83 -6.01 -14.26
C ASP A 17 1.42 -6.61 -14.18
N PRO A 18 0.59 -6.22 -13.20
CA PRO A 18 -0.79 -6.70 -13.10
C PRO A 18 -1.65 -6.05 -14.20
N ARG A 19 -1.26 -6.18 -15.48
CA ARG A 19 -2.00 -5.61 -16.62
C ARG A 19 -3.31 -6.33 -16.87
N GLU A 20 -3.42 -7.56 -16.42
CA GLU A 20 -4.68 -8.30 -16.47
C GLU A 20 -5.44 -8.02 -15.17
N ALA A 21 -6.51 -7.25 -15.29
CA ALA A 21 -7.42 -7.01 -14.20
C ALA A 21 -8.10 -8.34 -13.82
N GLU A 22 -7.91 -8.78 -12.59
CA GLU A 22 -8.58 -9.99 -12.07
C GLU A 22 -10.02 -9.69 -11.61
N SER A 23 -10.36 -8.41 -11.49
CA SER A 23 -11.69 -7.94 -11.06
C SER A 23 -11.91 -6.48 -11.48
N ASP A 24 -13.15 -6.00 -11.43
CA ASP A 24 -13.50 -4.60 -11.66
C ASP A 24 -12.75 -3.63 -10.72
N LEU A 25 -12.34 -4.11 -9.54
CA LEU A 25 -11.57 -3.31 -8.58
C LEU A 25 -10.11 -3.13 -8.99
N ASP A 26 -9.59 -3.99 -9.87
CA ASP A 26 -8.23 -3.96 -10.39
C ASP A 26 -8.13 -3.28 -11.77
N ASP A 27 -9.27 -3.03 -12.44
CA ASP A 27 -9.31 -2.42 -13.76
C ASP A 27 -9.20 -0.89 -13.69
N PHE A 28 -7.98 -0.40 -13.76
CA PHE A 28 -7.66 1.04 -13.82
C PHE A 28 -7.58 1.57 -15.27
N GLY A 29 -7.89 0.77 -16.28
CA GLY A 29 -7.69 1.11 -17.67
C GLY A 29 -6.19 1.21 -18.07
N PRO A 30 -5.86 1.87 -19.19
CA PRO A 30 -4.50 2.03 -19.65
C PRO A 30 -3.63 2.73 -18.60
N ARG A 31 -2.48 2.13 -18.28
CA ARG A 31 -1.51 2.69 -17.32
C ARG A 31 -0.27 3.18 -18.05
N PRO A 32 0.38 4.27 -17.58
CA PRO A 32 1.69 4.64 -18.07
C PRO A 32 2.67 3.48 -17.80
N GLY A 33 3.65 3.33 -18.68
CA GLY A 33 4.70 2.32 -18.52
C GLY A 33 5.41 2.47 -17.17
N VAL A 34 5.67 1.35 -16.53
CA VAL A 34 6.32 1.34 -15.22
C VAL A 34 7.83 1.40 -15.42
N SER A 35 8.50 2.37 -14.79
CA SER A 35 9.97 2.45 -14.77
C SER A 35 10.58 1.28 -13.98
N ASP A 36 11.80 0.91 -14.37
CA ASP A 36 12.57 -0.20 -13.81
C ASP A 36 12.72 -0.10 -12.28
N PRO A 37 12.46 -1.19 -11.53
CA PRO A 37 12.51 -1.23 -10.07
C PRO A 37 13.93 -1.23 -9.46
N GLU A 38 15.00 -1.15 -10.24
CA GLU A 38 16.37 -1.33 -9.75
C GLU A 38 16.83 -0.30 -8.69
N ARG A 39 16.10 0.81 -8.53
CA ARG A 39 16.40 1.81 -7.47
C ARG A 39 15.16 2.12 -6.66
N CYS A 40 15.03 1.45 -5.52
CA CYS A 40 14.01 1.76 -4.54
C CYS A 40 14.61 2.68 -3.46
N SER A 41 14.16 3.93 -3.40
CA SER A 41 14.46 4.85 -2.31
C SER A 41 13.16 5.18 -1.59
N VAL A 42 13.18 5.20 -0.26
CA VAL A 42 12.01 5.57 0.54
C VAL A 42 11.64 7.04 0.39
N ASP A 43 12.57 7.89 -0.04
CA ASP A 43 12.35 9.33 -0.27
C ASP A 43 11.74 9.65 -1.64
N ALA A 44 11.60 8.66 -2.50
CA ALA A 44 10.97 8.74 -3.81
C ALA A 44 9.87 7.68 -3.93
N ASP A 45 9.11 7.73 -5.01
CA ASP A 45 8.12 6.70 -5.33
C ASP A 45 8.81 5.34 -5.49
N GLY A 46 8.21 4.31 -4.94
CA GLY A 46 8.84 3.00 -4.93
C GLY A 46 7.86 1.84 -4.76
N ARG A 47 8.44 0.64 -4.83
CA ARG A 47 7.71 -0.61 -4.66
C ARG A 47 8.63 -1.72 -4.16
N LEU A 48 8.03 -2.67 -3.45
CA LEU A 48 8.69 -3.88 -2.94
C LEU A 48 7.82 -5.10 -3.23
N GLY A 49 8.46 -6.24 -3.43
CA GLY A 49 7.77 -7.53 -3.50
C GLY A 49 7.27 -7.94 -2.12
N VAL A 50 6.08 -8.51 -2.07
CA VAL A 50 5.53 -9.20 -0.89
C VAL A 50 5.86 -10.67 -1.01
N GLU A 51 6.55 -11.20 -0.01
CA GLU A 51 6.90 -12.61 0.09
C GLU A 51 6.12 -13.26 1.23
N ALA A 52 5.55 -14.41 0.97
CA ALA A 52 4.89 -15.23 1.98
C ALA A 52 5.24 -16.70 1.77
N GLY A 53 5.70 -17.37 2.83
CA GLY A 53 6.16 -18.75 2.72
C GLY A 53 7.31 -18.98 1.72
N GLY A 54 8.21 -18.01 1.57
CA GLY A 54 9.35 -18.07 0.65
C GLY A 54 9.01 -17.83 -0.83
N ARG A 55 7.79 -17.40 -1.15
CA ARG A 55 7.32 -17.15 -2.53
C ARG A 55 6.86 -15.72 -2.69
N LEU A 56 7.15 -15.12 -3.85
CA LEU A 56 6.58 -13.83 -4.23
C LEU A 56 5.07 -13.99 -4.42
N VAL A 57 4.27 -13.24 -3.66
CA VAL A 57 2.80 -13.32 -3.67
C VAL A 57 2.11 -12.01 -4.05
N GLY A 58 2.88 -10.97 -4.33
CA GLY A 58 2.35 -9.67 -4.73
C GLY A 58 3.38 -8.56 -4.56
N MET A 59 2.90 -7.34 -4.48
CA MET A 59 3.74 -6.16 -4.25
C MET A 59 3.03 -5.12 -3.39
N VAL A 60 3.82 -4.31 -2.71
CA VAL A 60 3.43 -3.04 -2.11
C VAL A 60 4.14 -1.90 -2.84
N SER A 61 3.51 -0.74 -2.88
CA SER A 61 4.06 0.45 -3.51
C SER A 61 3.75 1.68 -2.68
N TRP A 62 4.48 2.75 -2.92
CA TRP A 62 4.16 4.06 -2.39
C TRP A 62 4.50 5.13 -3.41
N HIS A 63 3.73 6.22 -3.37
CA HIS A 63 4.03 7.44 -4.09
C HIS A 63 3.86 8.63 -3.15
N TRP A 64 4.73 9.63 -3.31
CA TRP A 64 4.72 10.81 -2.48
C TRP A 64 3.72 11.84 -2.97
N ARG A 65 2.95 12.40 -2.06
CA ARG A 65 1.94 13.43 -2.31
C ARG A 65 2.21 14.66 -1.45
N ASP A 66 1.85 15.82 -1.99
CA ASP A 66 1.98 17.10 -1.30
C ASP A 66 0.59 17.60 -0.88
N TRP A 67 0.41 17.84 0.42
CA TRP A 67 -0.78 18.48 0.98
C TRP A 67 -0.59 20.00 1.13
N GLY A 68 0.59 20.53 0.90
CA GLY A 68 0.93 21.94 1.02
C GLY A 68 2.25 22.26 0.35
N PRO A 69 2.64 23.55 0.33
CA PRO A 69 3.79 24.01 -0.44
C PRO A 69 5.15 23.72 0.22
N ASN A 70 5.19 23.23 1.45
CA ASN A 70 6.42 22.94 2.17
C ASN A 70 6.70 21.43 2.26
N ALA A 71 7.96 21.07 2.40
CA ALA A 71 8.39 19.68 2.45
C ALA A 71 7.79 18.88 3.63
N GLY A 72 7.43 19.53 4.74
CA GLY A 72 6.78 18.88 5.88
C GLY A 72 5.34 18.47 5.61
N SER A 73 4.72 18.98 4.54
CA SER A 73 3.37 18.60 4.12
C SER A 73 3.35 17.40 3.18
N ARG A 74 4.50 16.82 2.90
CA ARG A 74 4.65 15.66 2.01
C ARG A 74 4.40 14.37 2.77
N CYS A 75 3.61 13.45 2.19
CA CYS A 75 3.37 12.13 2.77
C CYS A 75 3.29 11.04 1.71
N PRO A 76 3.70 9.80 2.03
CA PRO A 76 3.53 8.68 1.12
C PRO A 76 2.08 8.16 1.16
N MET A 77 1.51 7.89 -0.01
CA MET A 77 0.30 7.12 -0.19
C MET A 77 0.68 5.71 -0.64
N ILE A 78 0.30 4.70 0.12
CA ILE A 78 0.63 3.32 -0.15
C ILE A 78 -0.42 2.62 -1.01
N GLY A 79 0.00 1.59 -1.72
CA GLY A 79 -0.84 0.67 -2.45
C GLY A 79 -0.36 -0.77 -2.27
N ILE A 80 -1.27 -1.71 -2.47
CA ILE A 80 -0.97 -3.14 -2.43
C ILE A 80 -1.67 -3.86 -3.57
N TRP A 81 -0.99 -4.85 -4.09
CA TRP A 81 -1.57 -5.84 -4.99
C TRP A 81 -1.06 -7.23 -4.63
N LEU A 82 -1.98 -8.20 -4.56
CA LEU A 82 -1.66 -9.60 -4.25
C LEU A 82 -2.29 -10.51 -5.31
N TYR A 83 -1.59 -11.60 -5.66
CA TYR A 83 -2.17 -12.69 -6.43
C TYR A 83 -3.41 -13.25 -5.73
N ALA A 84 -4.44 -13.63 -6.49
CA ALA A 84 -5.74 -14.08 -5.97
C ALA A 84 -5.62 -15.17 -4.89
N GLY A 85 -4.76 -16.15 -5.10
CA GLY A 85 -4.53 -17.25 -4.15
C GLY A 85 -3.87 -16.84 -2.82
N SER A 86 -3.43 -15.59 -2.68
CA SER A 86 -2.78 -15.07 -1.46
C SER A 86 -3.63 -14.02 -0.73
N ARG A 87 -4.85 -13.78 -1.22
CA ARG A 87 -5.81 -12.85 -0.63
C ARG A 87 -6.61 -13.52 0.49
N GLY A 88 -7.14 -12.75 1.42
CA GLY A 88 -8.06 -13.21 2.47
C GLY A 88 -7.42 -13.96 3.64
N VAL A 89 -6.10 -14.18 3.62
CA VAL A 89 -5.37 -14.96 4.64
C VAL A 89 -4.44 -14.10 5.52
N GLY A 90 -4.64 -12.78 5.53
CA GLY A 90 -3.91 -11.85 6.41
C GLY A 90 -2.60 -11.28 5.82
N VAL A 91 -2.12 -11.79 4.70
CA VAL A 91 -0.88 -11.33 4.03
C VAL A 91 -0.92 -9.84 3.75
N GLY A 92 -2.03 -9.31 3.21
CA GLY A 92 -2.17 -7.89 2.89
C GLY A 92 -2.04 -6.99 4.11
N THR A 93 -2.67 -7.36 5.23
CA THR A 93 -2.56 -6.62 6.50
C THR A 93 -1.12 -6.57 6.99
N GLN A 94 -0.41 -7.71 6.97
CA GLN A 94 0.97 -7.77 7.43
C GLN A 94 1.91 -6.99 6.51
N ALA A 95 1.76 -7.11 5.19
CA ALA A 95 2.57 -6.39 4.20
C ALA A 95 2.43 -4.87 4.34
N GLN A 96 1.20 -4.37 4.55
CA GLN A 96 0.94 -2.95 4.77
C GLN A 96 1.55 -2.44 6.09
N ARG A 97 1.49 -3.22 7.17
CA ARG A 97 2.17 -2.88 8.43
C ARG A 97 3.67 -2.75 8.22
N LEU A 98 4.29 -3.74 7.60
CA LEU A 98 5.73 -3.71 7.30
C LEU A 98 6.14 -2.51 6.44
N LEU A 99 5.30 -2.13 5.47
CA LEU A 99 5.56 -0.94 4.65
C LEU A 99 5.43 0.35 5.47
N VAL A 100 4.42 0.46 6.34
CA VAL A 100 4.26 1.61 7.25
C VAL A 100 5.46 1.72 8.19
N ASP A 101 5.92 0.59 8.76
CA ASP A 101 7.09 0.54 9.61
C ASP A 101 8.34 1.02 8.87
N LEU A 102 8.57 0.50 7.65
CA LEU A 102 9.67 0.93 6.79
C LEU A 102 9.65 2.44 6.53
N LEU A 103 8.50 2.98 6.16
CA LEU A 103 8.36 4.41 5.83
C LEU A 103 8.57 5.29 7.06
N PHE A 104 8.01 4.95 8.22
CA PHE A 104 8.20 5.75 9.43
C PHE A 104 9.59 5.62 10.04
N LEU A 105 10.24 4.46 9.93
CA LEU A 105 11.62 4.28 10.42
C LEU A 105 12.64 5.04 9.59
N HIS A 106 12.42 5.19 8.30
CA HIS A 106 13.43 5.70 7.36
C HIS A 106 13.10 7.04 6.71
N THR A 107 11.99 7.68 7.08
CA THR A 107 11.59 9.01 6.59
C THR A 107 11.16 9.92 7.73
N THR A 108 10.95 11.20 7.43
CA THR A 108 10.37 12.18 8.36
C THR A 108 8.87 12.39 8.17
N ALA A 109 8.20 11.55 7.37
CA ALA A 109 6.78 11.66 7.12
C ALA A 109 5.98 11.66 8.44
N ASN A 110 5.03 12.59 8.58
CA ASN A 110 4.15 12.65 9.74
C ASN A 110 2.94 11.70 9.62
N ARG A 111 2.58 11.32 8.38
CA ARG A 111 1.46 10.43 8.08
C ARG A 111 1.78 9.54 6.88
N VAL A 112 1.14 8.39 6.84
CA VAL A 112 1.07 7.49 5.68
C VAL A 112 -0.39 7.35 5.29
N GLU A 113 -0.70 7.48 4.01
CA GLU A 113 -2.06 7.38 3.48
C GLU A 113 -2.26 6.09 2.70
N ALA A 114 -3.52 5.69 2.58
CA ALA A 114 -3.97 4.66 1.66
C ALA A 114 -5.34 5.02 1.10
N HIS A 115 -5.60 4.61 -0.13
CA HIS A 115 -6.88 4.87 -0.78
C HIS A 115 -7.41 3.58 -1.39
N THR A 116 -8.68 3.27 -1.15
CA THR A 116 -9.34 2.12 -1.76
C THR A 116 -10.76 2.44 -2.22
N ASP A 117 -11.28 1.64 -3.15
CA ASP A 117 -12.64 1.76 -3.63
C ASP A 117 -13.66 1.55 -2.50
N VAL A 118 -14.79 2.28 -2.52
CA VAL A 118 -15.86 2.15 -1.50
C VAL A 118 -16.45 0.75 -1.44
N ASP A 119 -16.38 -0.03 -2.52
CA ASP A 119 -16.87 -1.40 -2.60
C ASP A 119 -15.81 -2.45 -2.24
N ASN A 120 -14.53 -2.05 -2.09
CA ASN A 120 -13.45 -2.95 -1.73
C ASN A 120 -13.38 -3.20 -0.22
N VAL A 121 -14.40 -3.90 0.31
CA VAL A 121 -14.52 -4.19 1.75
C VAL A 121 -13.33 -5.01 2.27
N ALA A 122 -12.73 -5.85 1.44
CA ALA A 122 -11.57 -6.65 1.85
C ALA A 122 -10.36 -5.77 2.18
N GLU A 123 -10.07 -4.78 1.33
CA GLU A 123 -8.96 -3.85 1.56
C GLU A 123 -9.25 -2.88 2.71
N GLN A 124 -10.48 -2.39 2.83
CA GLN A 124 -10.90 -1.55 3.97
C GLN A 124 -10.59 -2.25 5.30
N ARG A 125 -10.99 -3.52 5.44
CA ARG A 125 -10.72 -4.33 6.63
C ARG A 125 -9.22 -4.59 6.84
N ALA A 126 -8.46 -4.75 5.76
CA ALA A 126 -7.02 -4.95 5.84
C ALA A 126 -6.31 -3.70 6.35
N LEU A 127 -6.69 -2.51 5.85
CA LEU A 127 -6.18 -1.21 6.31
C LEU A 127 -6.53 -0.96 7.78
N GLU A 128 -7.77 -1.16 8.18
CA GLU A 128 -8.20 -0.99 9.58
C GLU A 128 -7.41 -1.90 10.53
N ARG A 129 -7.23 -3.18 10.16
CA ARG A 129 -6.39 -4.12 10.92
C ARG A 129 -4.91 -3.76 10.89
N ALA A 130 -4.42 -3.13 9.84
CA ALA A 130 -3.07 -2.61 9.77
C ALA A 130 -2.87 -1.35 10.63
N GLY A 131 -3.98 -0.77 11.15
CA GLY A 131 -4.00 0.34 12.06
C GLY A 131 -4.22 1.69 11.39
N PHE A 132 -4.77 1.69 10.19
CA PHE A 132 -5.24 2.91 9.54
C PHE A 132 -6.60 3.32 10.05
N THR A 133 -6.82 4.62 10.12
CA THR A 133 -8.10 5.27 10.45
C THR A 133 -8.75 5.79 9.18
N LEU A 134 -10.06 5.55 9.00
CA LEU A 134 -10.84 6.12 7.91
C LEU A 134 -10.98 7.64 8.10
N GLU A 135 -10.58 8.41 7.09
CA GLU A 135 -10.77 9.88 7.10
C GLU A 135 -12.03 10.32 6.38
N GLY A 136 -12.46 9.60 5.36
CA GLY A 136 -13.68 9.94 4.64
C GLY A 136 -13.76 9.33 3.24
N VAL A 137 -14.78 9.80 2.49
CA VAL A 137 -15.02 9.40 1.11
C VAL A 137 -14.56 10.50 0.16
N VAL A 138 -13.75 10.14 -0.81
CA VAL A 138 -13.33 11.01 -1.92
C VAL A 138 -14.17 10.65 -3.13
N ARG A 139 -15.08 11.55 -3.51
CA ARG A 139 -16.05 11.30 -4.58
C ARG A 139 -15.39 11.34 -5.96
N GLY A 140 -15.73 10.39 -6.83
CA GLY A 140 -15.24 10.30 -8.19
C GLY A 140 -13.70 10.23 -8.29
N ALA A 141 -13.04 9.64 -7.30
CA ALA A 141 -11.59 9.73 -7.11
C ALA A 141 -10.79 8.95 -8.15
N GLN A 142 -11.33 7.84 -8.61
CA GLN A 142 -10.59 6.91 -9.48
C GLN A 142 -11.42 6.44 -10.65
N TRP A 143 -10.79 6.37 -11.81
CA TRP A 143 -11.35 5.70 -12.97
C TRP A 143 -11.08 4.20 -12.86
N ARG A 144 -12.16 3.40 -12.83
CA ARG A 144 -12.09 1.93 -12.83
C ARG A 144 -13.25 1.36 -13.64
N SER A 145 -12.99 0.33 -14.41
CA SER A 145 -14.02 -0.38 -15.20
C SER A 145 -14.90 0.58 -16.00
N GLY A 146 -14.28 1.54 -16.69
CA GLY A 146 -14.99 2.46 -17.59
C GLY A 146 -15.80 3.57 -16.91
N ARG A 147 -15.66 3.80 -15.60
CA ARG A 147 -16.38 4.85 -14.87
C ARG A 147 -15.59 5.45 -13.72
N TYR A 148 -15.96 6.66 -13.28
CA TYR A 148 -15.46 7.23 -12.03
C TYR A 148 -16.11 6.54 -10.83
N ARG A 149 -15.29 6.22 -9.83
CA ARG A 149 -15.71 5.58 -8.59
C ARG A 149 -15.26 6.40 -7.39
N ASP A 150 -16.07 6.33 -6.34
CA ASP A 150 -15.72 6.90 -5.06
C ASP A 150 -14.68 6.04 -4.36
N GLY A 151 -13.83 6.68 -3.58
CA GLY A 151 -12.83 5.99 -2.79
C GLY A 151 -12.87 6.39 -1.34
N ARG A 152 -12.39 5.52 -0.47
CA ARG A 152 -12.16 5.80 0.94
C ARG A 152 -10.70 6.15 1.16
N LEU A 153 -10.46 7.29 1.81
CA LEU A 153 -9.14 7.72 2.24
C LEU A 153 -8.92 7.26 3.67
N TYR A 154 -7.80 6.62 3.88
CA TYR A 154 -7.31 6.15 5.18
C TYR A 154 -5.96 6.76 5.49
N SER A 155 -5.63 6.92 6.76
CA SER A 155 -4.30 7.33 7.19
C SER A 155 -3.88 6.68 8.49
N VAL A 156 -2.58 6.69 8.74
CA VAL A 156 -1.98 6.44 10.04
C VAL A 156 -0.97 7.54 10.33
N LEU A 157 -1.02 8.11 11.54
CA LEU A 157 -0.12 9.17 11.97
C LEU A 157 1.13 8.58 12.65
N ARG A 158 2.25 9.28 12.55
CA ARG A 158 3.51 8.88 13.21
C ARG A 158 3.34 8.67 14.71
N ALA A 159 2.59 9.53 15.39
CA ALA A 159 2.33 9.39 16.83
C ALA A 159 1.61 8.07 17.14
N GLU A 160 0.53 7.73 16.40
CA GLU A 160 -0.23 6.49 16.57
C GLU A 160 0.63 5.26 16.30
N TRP A 161 1.50 5.33 15.29
CA TRP A 161 2.47 4.27 14.99
C TRP A 161 3.49 4.11 16.11
N SER A 162 4.08 5.21 16.62
CA SER A 162 5.07 5.18 17.70
C SER A 162 4.53 4.54 18.96
N ASP A 163 3.29 4.83 19.34
CA ASP A 163 2.63 4.26 20.52
C ASP A 163 2.45 2.74 20.38
N ARG A 164 2.05 2.27 19.19
CA ARG A 164 1.92 0.82 18.91
C ARG A 164 3.28 0.12 18.89
N TRP A 165 4.29 0.75 18.28
CA TRP A 165 5.65 0.22 18.24
C TRP A 165 6.23 0.03 19.62
N ALA A 166 6.10 1.04 20.50
CA ALA A 166 6.56 0.97 21.89
C ALA A 166 5.81 -0.10 22.69
N ALA A 167 4.52 -0.35 22.42
CA ALA A 167 3.74 -1.41 23.07
C ALA A 167 4.15 -2.82 22.63
N SER A 168 4.59 -3.00 21.39
CA SER A 168 5.00 -4.31 20.84
C SER A 168 6.43 -4.71 21.21
N SER A 169 7.22 -3.78 21.72
CA SER A 169 8.64 -3.97 22.10
C SER A 169 8.83 -4.26 23.60
N ARG A 170 7.74 -4.40 24.36
CA ARG A 170 7.71 -4.77 25.77
C ARG A 170 7.26 -6.22 25.94
#